data_e76cd5258ea6eeb365f587f59550c76a
#
_entry.id   e76cd5258ea6eeb365f587f59550c76a
#
_cell.length_a   1.000
_cell.length_b   1.000
_cell.length_c   1.000
_cell.angle_alpha   90.00
_cell.angle_beta   90.00
_cell.angle_gamma   90.00
#
_symmetry.space_group_name_H-M   'P 1'
#
loop_
_entity.id
_entity.type
_entity.pdbx_description
1 polymer ?
#
loop_
_entity_poly.entity_id
_entity_poly.type
_entity_poly.pdbx_seq_one_letter_code
_entity_poly.pdbx_strand_id
1 'polypeptide(L)'
;PRPPLDCRLPDALVPGPQGPYPHSLHETFERRSSSTTYGTEPLEAEALLGMVRDALADDARTWGADAAACPLEPFVLLLRPRGAEPGIYRVRPDGVDLVRPLPPAEEIEGMAVQKEFARAGAIVSVAANLDEADAWGAAAGYRFTMSRSAALIYSLHLRAAARGLVGTVFAGFATSAVRHLLDSDGVSRHQMFAVTIASPQTEPPGQAAG
;
A
#
# COMPACT_ATOMS: atom_id res chain seq x y z
N PRO A 1 10.29 16.60 14.49
CA PRO A 1 9.01 16.78 13.78
C PRO A 1 9.14 16.17 12.39
N ARG A 2 8.11 15.42 11.96
CA ARG A 2 8.05 14.84 10.61
C ARG A 2 8.12 15.96 9.57
N PRO A 3 9.03 15.89 8.58
CA PRO A 3 9.10 16.92 7.55
C PRO A 3 7.78 17.01 6.79
N PRO A 4 7.27 18.22 6.49
CA PRO A 4 6.09 18.39 5.66
C PRO A 4 6.35 17.80 4.28
N LEU A 5 5.36 17.09 3.74
CA LEU A 5 5.36 16.70 2.33
C LEU A 5 4.87 17.90 1.51
N ASP A 6 5.58 18.23 0.45
CA ASP A 6 5.08 19.17 -0.56
C ASP A 6 4.06 18.42 -1.43
N CYS A 7 2.80 18.44 -0.97
CA CYS A 7 1.71 17.70 -1.58
C CYS A 7 0.80 18.62 -2.38
N ARG A 8 0.45 18.20 -3.60
CA ARG A 8 -0.68 18.79 -4.32
C ARG A 8 -1.94 18.02 -3.95
N LEU A 9 -2.99 18.74 -3.57
CA LEU A 9 -4.32 18.15 -3.43
C LEU A 9 -4.85 17.86 -4.84
N PRO A 10 -5.14 16.59 -5.18
CA PRO A 10 -5.84 16.30 -6.43
C PRO A 10 -7.28 16.83 -6.31
N ASP A 11 -7.71 17.64 -7.26
CA ASP A 11 -8.97 18.37 -7.23
C ASP A 11 -10.24 17.49 -7.18
N ALA A 12 -10.14 16.17 -7.24
CA ALA A 12 -11.30 15.30 -7.37
C ALA A 12 -11.18 13.89 -6.76
N LEU A 13 -10.08 13.51 -6.11
CA LEU A 13 -9.93 12.13 -5.64
C LEU A 13 -10.37 12.00 -4.16
N VAL A 14 -11.66 12.09 -3.89
CA VAL A 14 -12.25 11.68 -2.61
C VAL A 14 -12.79 10.26 -2.76
N PRO A 15 -12.08 9.23 -2.28
CA PRO A 15 -12.56 7.86 -2.42
C PRO A 15 -13.91 7.70 -1.74
N GLY A 16 -14.92 7.25 -2.49
CA GLY A 16 -16.21 6.90 -1.97
C GLY A 16 -16.18 5.66 -1.05
N PRO A 17 -17.28 5.36 -0.35
CA PRO A 17 -17.39 4.14 0.44
C PRO A 17 -17.27 2.93 -0.49
N GLN A 18 -16.50 1.94 -0.06
CA GLN A 18 -16.32 0.72 -0.83
C GLN A 18 -17.57 -0.16 -0.73
N GLY A 19 -18.04 -0.66 -1.86
CA GLY A 19 -19.12 -1.65 -1.91
C GLY A 19 -18.72 -3.01 -1.29
N PRO A 20 -19.67 -3.95 -1.17
CA PRO A 20 -19.40 -5.27 -0.62
C PRO A 20 -18.33 -6.01 -1.43
N TYR A 21 -17.57 -6.84 -0.75
CA TYR A 21 -16.56 -7.68 -1.37
C TYR A 21 -17.24 -8.83 -2.14
N PRO A 22 -16.81 -9.15 -3.37
CA PRO A 22 -17.41 -10.22 -4.17
C PRO A 22 -17.16 -11.63 -3.60
N HIS A 23 -16.08 -11.80 -2.80
CA HIS A 23 -15.74 -13.06 -2.14
C HIS A 23 -15.91 -12.95 -0.63
N SER A 24 -16.44 -14.01 -0.01
CA SER A 24 -16.50 -14.15 1.45
C SER A 24 -15.08 -14.25 2.03
N LEU A 25 -14.98 -14.07 3.36
CA LEU A 25 -13.70 -14.21 4.04
C LEU A 25 -13.10 -15.61 3.89
N HIS A 26 -13.95 -16.65 3.96
CA HIS A 26 -13.53 -18.03 3.79
C HIS A 26 -12.95 -18.28 2.39
N GLU A 27 -13.69 -17.91 1.34
CA GLU A 27 -13.22 -18.01 -0.05
C GLU A 27 -11.93 -17.21 -0.27
N THR A 28 -11.84 -16.05 0.35
CA THR A 28 -10.64 -15.20 0.26
C THR A 28 -9.42 -15.91 0.86
N PHE A 29 -9.55 -16.56 2.01
CA PHE A 29 -8.45 -17.31 2.61
C PHE A 29 -8.01 -18.51 1.76
N GLU A 30 -8.95 -19.24 1.16
CA GLU A 30 -8.67 -20.38 0.29
C GLU A 30 -7.95 -19.94 -1.00
N ARG A 31 -8.33 -18.79 -1.56
CA ARG A 31 -7.80 -18.27 -2.84
C ARG A 31 -6.54 -17.44 -2.68
N ARG A 32 -6.33 -16.83 -1.53
CA ARG A 32 -5.20 -15.94 -1.29
C ARG A 32 -3.87 -16.70 -1.49
N SER A 33 -3.08 -16.21 -2.41
CA SER A 33 -1.70 -16.65 -2.64
C SER A 33 -0.80 -15.43 -2.83
N SER A 34 0.50 -15.60 -2.64
CA SER A 34 1.49 -14.61 -3.07
C SER A 34 1.74 -14.77 -4.56
N SER A 35 1.68 -13.68 -5.29
CA SER A 35 1.96 -13.65 -6.72
C SER A 35 2.96 -12.56 -7.05
N THR A 36 3.96 -12.90 -7.86
CA THR A 36 4.91 -11.98 -8.48
C THR A 36 4.67 -11.84 -9.98
N THR A 37 3.65 -12.54 -10.50
CA THR A 37 3.18 -12.42 -11.88
C THR A 37 1.89 -11.61 -11.91
N TYR A 38 1.82 -10.61 -12.77
CA TYR A 38 0.78 -9.61 -12.81
C TYR A 38 0.17 -9.49 -14.19
N GLY A 39 -1.16 -9.30 -14.23
CA GLY A 39 -1.86 -8.88 -15.42
C GLY A 39 -1.55 -7.41 -15.76
N THR A 40 -1.94 -6.99 -16.95
CA THR A 40 -1.67 -5.64 -17.47
C THR A 40 -2.86 -4.70 -17.33
N GLU A 41 -4.03 -5.21 -16.93
CA GLU A 41 -5.24 -4.39 -16.79
C GLU A 41 -5.06 -3.29 -15.73
N PRO A 42 -5.45 -2.06 -16.03
CA PRO A 42 -5.39 -0.95 -15.09
C PRO A 42 -6.26 -1.20 -13.85
N LEU A 43 -5.82 -0.67 -12.71
CA LEU A 43 -6.58 -0.68 -11.47
C LEU A 43 -7.43 0.58 -11.34
N GLU A 44 -8.68 0.43 -10.89
CA GLU A 44 -9.53 1.58 -10.54
C GLU A 44 -8.94 2.32 -9.35
N ALA A 45 -8.41 3.53 -9.59
CA ALA A 45 -7.68 4.30 -8.58
C ALA A 45 -8.55 4.63 -7.37
N GLU A 46 -9.80 5.06 -7.58
CA GLU A 46 -10.74 5.38 -6.51
C GLU A 46 -11.00 4.17 -5.61
N ALA A 47 -11.23 3.00 -6.21
CA ALA A 47 -11.48 1.77 -5.47
C ALA A 47 -10.26 1.34 -4.64
N LEU A 48 -9.06 1.46 -5.21
CA LEU A 48 -7.82 1.12 -4.51
C LEU A 48 -7.53 2.08 -3.36
N LEU A 49 -7.62 3.39 -3.59
CA LEU A 49 -7.38 4.41 -2.55
C LEU A 49 -8.44 4.32 -1.45
N GLY A 50 -9.70 4.06 -1.81
CA GLY A 50 -10.78 3.79 -0.85
C GLY A 50 -10.50 2.56 0.01
N MET A 51 -10.02 1.49 -0.59
CA MET A 51 -9.63 0.27 0.14
C MET A 51 -8.52 0.53 1.17
N VAL A 52 -7.53 1.37 0.82
CA VAL A 52 -6.45 1.76 1.75
C VAL A 52 -6.99 2.62 2.89
N ARG A 53 -7.87 3.58 2.58
CA ARG A 53 -8.51 4.42 3.60
C ARG A 53 -9.36 3.60 4.57
N ASP A 54 -10.16 2.65 4.06
CA ASP A 54 -10.98 1.78 4.89
C ASP A 54 -10.13 0.88 5.80
N ALA A 55 -9.01 0.35 5.28
CA ALA A 55 -8.07 -0.42 6.08
C ALA A 55 -7.43 0.42 7.18
N LEU A 56 -7.09 1.68 6.89
CA LEU A 56 -6.56 2.63 7.89
C LEU A 56 -7.61 2.97 8.97
N ALA A 57 -8.87 3.13 8.58
CA ALA A 57 -9.97 3.34 9.52
C ALA A 57 -10.21 2.13 10.44
N ASP A 58 -10.09 0.91 9.89
CA ASP A 58 -10.19 -0.33 10.67
C ASP A 58 -9.03 -0.47 11.65
N ASP A 59 -7.82 -0.12 11.22
CA ASP A 59 -6.63 -0.06 12.09
C ASP A 59 -6.86 0.92 13.27
N ALA A 60 -7.32 2.13 12.96
CA ALA A 60 -7.61 3.13 13.98
C ALA A 60 -8.70 2.67 14.98
N ARG A 61 -9.74 1.98 14.51
CA ARG A 61 -10.79 1.40 15.40
C ARG A 61 -10.26 0.26 16.25
N THR A 62 -9.39 -0.58 15.69
CA THR A 62 -8.84 -1.74 16.40
C THR A 62 -7.90 -1.33 17.52
N TRP A 63 -7.06 -0.33 17.28
CA TRP A 63 -5.98 0.06 18.19
C TRP A 63 -6.28 1.33 18.99
N GLY A 64 -7.33 2.09 18.65
CA GLY A 64 -7.81 3.24 19.42
C GLY A 64 -6.72 4.28 19.71
N ALA A 65 -6.49 4.57 21.00
CA ALA A 65 -5.53 5.56 21.44
C ALA A 65 -4.07 5.22 21.03
N ASP A 66 -3.71 3.94 20.97
CA ASP A 66 -2.39 3.50 20.56
C ASP A 66 -2.15 3.77 19.07
N ALA A 67 -3.20 3.69 18.24
CA ALA A 67 -3.13 4.09 16.84
C ALA A 67 -2.83 5.60 16.69
N ALA A 68 -3.43 6.42 17.54
CA ALA A 68 -3.19 7.86 17.53
C ALA A 68 -1.79 8.24 18.05
N ALA A 69 -1.26 7.48 19.01
CA ALA A 69 0.09 7.71 19.54
C ALA A 69 1.20 7.33 18.56
N CYS A 70 0.97 6.32 17.71
CA CYS A 70 1.93 5.83 16.72
C CYS A 70 1.28 5.76 15.33
N PRO A 71 0.95 6.89 14.68
CA PRO A 71 0.20 6.90 13.43
C PRO A 71 0.96 6.22 12.29
N LEU A 72 0.27 5.39 11.54
CA LEU A 72 0.76 4.81 10.31
C LEU A 72 0.47 5.73 9.12
N GLU A 73 1.39 5.79 8.17
CA GLU A 73 1.30 6.65 6.99
C GLU A 73 1.37 5.79 5.71
N PRO A 74 0.22 5.44 5.11
CA PRO A 74 0.19 4.70 3.85
C PRO A 74 0.51 5.58 2.64
N PHE A 75 1.36 5.04 1.77
CA PHE A 75 1.65 5.58 0.44
C PHE A 75 1.22 4.58 -0.63
N VAL A 76 0.63 5.08 -1.70
CA VAL A 76 0.19 4.27 -2.84
C VAL A 76 0.93 4.75 -4.09
N LEU A 77 1.80 3.91 -4.63
CA LEU A 77 2.39 4.09 -5.93
C LEU A 77 1.41 3.54 -6.96
N LEU A 78 0.67 4.41 -7.62
CA LEU A 78 -0.24 4.05 -8.71
C LEU A 78 0.56 3.91 -10.00
N LEU A 79 0.91 2.68 -10.37
CA LEU A 79 1.75 2.40 -11.53
C LEU A 79 0.92 2.33 -12.81
N ARG A 80 -0.24 1.73 -12.75
CA ARG A 80 -1.20 1.62 -13.86
C ARG A 80 -2.64 1.90 -13.37
N PRO A 81 -2.97 3.15 -13.05
CA PRO A 81 -4.31 3.50 -12.63
C PRO A 81 -5.28 3.71 -13.81
N ARG A 82 -6.57 3.53 -13.52
CA ARG A 82 -7.68 4.10 -14.28
C ARG A 82 -8.38 5.13 -13.39
N GLY A 83 -8.73 6.28 -13.95
CA GLY A 83 -9.42 7.34 -13.21
C GLY A 83 -8.53 8.26 -12.37
N ALA A 84 -7.19 8.12 -12.48
CA ALA A 84 -6.23 9.04 -11.87
C ALA A 84 -4.92 9.04 -12.67
N GLU A 85 -4.09 10.05 -12.45
CA GLU A 85 -2.74 10.10 -13.01
C GLU A 85 -1.82 9.09 -12.28
N PRO A 86 -0.87 8.45 -13.00
CA PRO A 86 0.19 7.70 -12.35
C PRO A 86 1.01 8.57 -11.41
N GLY A 87 1.23 8.10 -10.17
CA GLY A 87 1.90 8.92 -9.17
C GLY A 87 2.04 8.25 -7.82
N ILE A 88 2.66 8.95 -6.89
CA ILE A 88 2.79 8.54 -5.50
C ILE A 88 1.79 9.36 -4.68
N TYR A 89 0.86 8.67 -4.06
CA TYR A 89 -0.22 9.24 -3.27
C TYR A 89 -0.06 8.87 -1.80
N ARG A 90 -0.31 9.81 -0.90
CA ARG A 90 -0.45 9.56 0.52
C ARG A 90 -1.93 9.47 0.86
N VAL A 91 -2.34 8.40 1.53
CA VAL A 91 -3.72 8.24 1.99
C VAL A 91 -3.83 8.61 3.46
N ARG A 92 -4.77 9.50 3.76
CA ARG A 92 -5.12 9.93 5.11
C ARG A 92 -6.58 9.56 5.42
N PRO A 93 -6.98 9.56 6.70
CA PRO A 93 -8.39 9.32 7.06
C PRO A 93 -9.37 10.30 6.39
N ASP A 94 -8.92 11.55 6.20
CA ASP A 94 -9.72 12.68 5.70
C ASP A 94 -9.46 13.01 4.22
N GLY A 95 -8.54 12.33 3.54
CA GLY A 95 -8.26 12.61 2.14
C GLY A 95 -7.08 11.86 1.53
N VAL A 96 -6.77 12.25 0.31
CA VAL A 96 -5.65 11.71 -0.47
C VAL A 96 -4.82 12.86 -1.01
N ASP A 97 -3.52 12.81 -0.84
CA ASP A 97 -2.58 13.81 -1.34
C ASP A 97 -1.72 13.21 -2.46
N LEU A 98 -1.56 13.91 -3.57
CA LEU A 98 -0.53 13.57 -4.55
C LEU A 98 0.81 14.10 -4.05
N VAL A 99 1.72 13.19 -3.68
CA VAL A 99 3.07 13.53 -3.20
C VAL A 99 3.94 13.96 -4.37
N ARG A 100 3.97 13.16 -5.42
CA ARG A 100 4.68 13.46 -6.68
C ARG A 100 4.17 12.62 -7.85
N PRO A 101 4.41 13.06 -9.10
CA PRO A 101 4.25 12.21 -10.27
C PRO A 101 5.10 10.95 -10.16
N LEU A 102 4.72 9.91 -10.90
CA LEU A 102 5.49 8.67 -10.95
C LEU A 102 6.88 8.94 -11.56
N PRO A 103 7.95 8.51 -10.90
CA PRO A 103 9.29 8.63 -11.46
C PRO A 103 9.51 7.64 -12.61
N PRO A 104 10.63 7.72 -13.34
CA PRO A 104 10.99 6.74 -14.35
C PRO A 104 10.97 5.31 -13.83
N ALA A 105 10.68 4.35 -14.72
CA ALA A 105 10.49 2.94 -14.34
C ALA A 105 11.73 2.34 -13.64
N GLU A 106 12.93 2.76 -14.03
CA GLU A 106 14.18 2.30 -13.44
C GLU A 106 14.30 2.68 -11.95
N GLU A 107 13.78 3.84 -11.56
CA GLU A 107 13.77 4.26 -10.15
C GLU A 107 12.82 3.41 -9.33
N ILE A 108 11.66 3.05 -9.91
CA ILE A 108 10.69 2.18 -9.24
C ILE A 108 11.23 0.75 -9.13
N GLU A 109 11.89 0.23 -10.18
CA GLU A 109 12.57 -1.06 -10.14
C GLU A 109 13.69 -1.09 -9.08
N GLY A 110 14.38 0.04 -8.89
CA GLY A 110 15.42 0.20 -7.88
C GLY A 110 14.89 0.27 -6.44
N MET A 111 13.59 0.46 -6.23
CA MET A 111 12.99 0.61 -4.90
C MET A 111 12.93 -0.72 -4.12
N ALA A 112 12.69 -1.83 -4.80
CA ALA A 112 12.55 -3.13 -4.18
C ALA A 112 13.67 -4.08 -4.59
N VAL A 113 13.99 -5.04 -3.71
CA VAL A 113 14.97 -6.09 -4.01
C VAL A 113 14.52 -6.94 -5.20
N GLN A 114 13.22 -7.15 -5.34
CA GLN A 114 12.63 -7.89 -6.46
C GLN A 114 12.06 -6.91 -7.49
N LYS A 115 12.73 -6.80 -8.62
CA LYS A 115 12.36 -5.89 -9.71
C LYS A 115 10.97 -6.15 -10.30
N GLU A 116 10.47 -7.37 -10.17
CA GLU A 116 9.14 -7.78 -10.62
C GLU A 116 8.04 -6.93 -9.98
N PHE A 117 8.25 -6.40 -8.76
CA PHE A 117 7.25 -5.60 -8.06
C PHE A 117 6.90 -4.31 -8.80
N ALA A 118 7.84 -3.73 -9.56
CA ALA A 118 7.58 -2.57 -10.42
C ALA A 118 6.59 -2.86 -11.57
N ARG A 119 6.31 -4.13 -11.84
CA ARG A 119 5.34 -4.55 -12.88
C ARG A 119 3.92 -4.71 -12.33
N ALA A 120 3.71 -4.51 -11.04
CA ALA A 120 2.36 -4.52 -10.45
C ALA A 120 1.51 -3.35 -10.98
N GLY A 121 0.19 -3.39 -10.74
CA GLY A 121 -0.70 -2.25 -11.03
C GLY A 121 -0.50 -1.11 -10.04
N ALA A 122 -0.20 -1.47 -8.79
CA ALA A 122 0.15 -0.54 -7.71
C ALA A 122 1.01 -1.21 -6.64
N ILE A 123 1.70 -0.39 -5.85
CA ILE A 123 2.40 -0.79 -4.62
C ILE A 123 1.84 0.06 -3.48
N VAL A 124 1.31 -0.58 -2.44
CA VAL A 124 0.92 0.12 -1.21
C VAL A 124 1.99 -0.11 -0.17
N SER A 125 2.54 0.96 0.34
CA SER A 125 3.64 0.96 1.29
C SER A 125 3.24 1.72 2.54
N VAL A 126 3.63 1.24 3.72
CA VAL A 126 3.31 1.87 5.01
C VAL A 126 4.59 2.35 5.67
N ALA A 127 4.61 3.63 6.03
CA ALA A 127 5.65 4.22 6.86
C ALA A 127 5.13 4.45 8.29
N ALA A 128 6.07 4.51 9.23
CA ALA A 128 5.84 4.84 10.63
C ALA A 128 6.91 5.80 11.15
N ASN A 129 6.58 6.53 12.19
CA ASN A 129 7.53 7.38 12.91
C ASN A 129 8.15 6.57 14.07
N LEU A 130 9.44 6.27 13.96
CA LEU A 130 10.16 5.50 14.99
C LEU A 130 10.41 6.30 16.27
N ASP A 131 10.53 7.64 16.19
CA ASP A 131 10.66 8.48 17.38
C ASP A 131 9.35 8.46 18.20
N GLU A 132 8.19 8.51 17.53
CA GLU A 132 6.88 8.38 18.19
C GLU A 132 6.70 6.98 18.80
N ALA A 133 7.13 5.95 18.10
CA ALA A 133 7.10 4.57 18.60
C ALA A 133 8.00 4.39 19.83
N ASP A 134 9.20 4.96 19.81
CA ASP A 134 10.13 4.93 20.95
C ASP A 134 9.55 5.70 22.15
N ALA A 135 9.02 6.90 21.91
CA ALA A 135 8.37 7.70 22.95
C ALA A 135 7.15 7.01 23.58
N TRP A 136 6.39 6.23 22.77
CA TRP A 136 5.22 5.47 23.27
C TRP A 136 5.63 4.27 24.13
N GLY A 137 6.70 3.54 23.80
CA GLY A 137 7.01 2.31 24.50
C GLY A 137 8.44 1.77 24.31
N ALA A 138 9.39 2.59 23.94
CA ALA A 138 10.78 2.19 23.68
C ALA A 138 10.84 0.93 22.76
N ALA A 139 11.58 -0.10 23.13
CA ALA A 139 11.69 -1.33 22.33
C ALA A 139 10.34 -2.06 22.13
N ALA A 140 9.36 -1.89 23.01
CA ALA A 140 8.01 -2.40 22.83
C ALA A 140 7.26 -1.59 21.77
N GLY A 141 7.49 -0.27 21.69
CA GLY A 141 6.92 0.60 20.67
C GLY A 141 7.31 0.22 19.25
N TYR A 142 8.59 -0.08 19.01
CA TYR A 142 9.04 -0.57 17.72
C TYR A 142 8.34 -1.89 17.32
N ARG A 143 8.28 -2.87 18.22
CA ARG A 143 7.61 -4.16 17.97
C ARG A 143 6.12 -3.99 17.70
N PHE A 144 5.46 -3.12 18.48
CA PHE A 144 4.05 -2.78 18.30
C PHE A 144 3.80 -2.19 16.91
N THR A 145 4.55 -1.16 16.54
CA THR A 145 4.43 -0.48 15.25
C THR A 145 4.71 -1.43 14.07
N MET A 146 5.71 -2.32 14.22
CA MET A 146 6.03 -3.34 13.23
C MET A 146 4.89 -4.34 13.04
N SER A 147 4.34 -4.88 14.13
CA SER A 147 3.22 -5.84 14.09
C SER A 147 1.96 -5.20 13.50
N ARG A 148 1.66 -3.97 13.89
CA ARG A 148 0.51 -3.22 13.40
C ARG A 148 0.64 -2.87 11.91
N SER A 149 1.83 -2.44 11.47
CA SER A 149 2.11 -2.19 10.05
C SER A 149 1.94 -3.46 9.20
N ALA A 150 2.41 -4.61 9.71
CA ALA A 150 2.23 -5.90 9.06
C ALA A 150 0.74 -6.29 8.98
N ALA A 151 -0.03 -6.07 10.04
CA ALA A 151 -1.47 -6.34 10.07
C ALA A 151 -2.24 -5.48 9.07
N LEU A 152 -1.91 -4.18 8.97
CA LEU A 152 -2.51 -3.26 8.00
C LEU A 152 -2.21 -3.72 6.56
N ILE A 153 -0.96 -4.02 6.24
CA ILE A 153 -0.54 -4.47 4.91
C ILE A 153 -1.17 -5.83 4.56
N TYR A 154 -1.25 -6.76 5.53
CA TYR A 154 -1.90 -8.05 5.29
C TYR A 154 -3.43 -7.90 5.11
N SER A 155 -4.06 -7.00 5.85
CA SER A 155 -5.47 -6.63 5.64
C SER A 155 -5.72 -6.13 4.21
N LEU A 156 -4.82 -5.29 3.67
CA LEU A 156 -4.89 -4.83 2.29
C LEU A 156 -4.73 -5.97 1.29
N HIS A 157 -3.81 -6.90 1.54
CA HIS A 157 -3.66 -8.11 0.70
C HIS A 157 -4.95 -8.95 0.67
N LEU A 158 -5.59 -9.18 1.83
CA LEU A 158 -6.85 -9.90 1.91
C LEU A 158 -7.98 -9.15 1.16
N ARG A 159 -8.06 -7.83 1.33
CA ARG A 159 -9.07 -6.99 0.65
C ARG A 159 -8.88 -7.00 -0.87
N ALA A 160 -7.65 -7.00 -1.34
CA ALA A 160 -7.33 -7.15 -2.76
C ALA A 160 -7.72 -8.54 -3.27
N ALA A 161 -7.35 -9.61 -2.56
CA ALA A 161 -7.73 -10.98 -2.90
C ALA A 161 -9.26 -11.19 -2.92
N ALA A 162 -9.99 -10.57 -1.98
CA ALA A 162 -11.45 -10.60 -1.95
C ALA A 162 -12.10 -9.90 -3.16
N ARG A 163 -11.36 -9.06 -3.89
CA ARG A 163 -11.77 -8.42 -5.15
C ARG A 163 -11.24 -9.14 -6.40
N GLY A 164 -10.63 -10.32 -6.23
CA GLY A 164 -10.03 -11.06 -7.34
C GLY A 164 -8.71 -10.47 -7.85
N LEU A 165 -8.12 -9.54 -7.10
CA LEU A 165 -6.79 -9.00 -7.40
C LEU A 165 -5.70 -9.91 -6.82
N VAL A 166 -4.51 -9.83 -7.38
CA VAL A 166 -3.33 -10.58 -6.97
C VAL A 166 -2.22 -9.66 -6.45
N GLY A 167 -1.30 -10.22 -5.70
CA GLY A 167 -0.15 -9.47 -5.19
C GLY A 167 0.67 -10.25 -4.18
N THR A 168 1.65 -9.60 -3.59
CA THR A 168 2.48 -10.17 -2.53
C THR A 168 2.88 -9.12 -1.51
N VAL A 169 2.94 -9.54 -0.24
CA VAL A 169 3.46 -8.71 0.86
C VAL A 169 4.99 -8.82 0.88
N PHE A 170 5.66 -7.71 1.11
CA PHE A 170 7.12 -7.67 1.19
C PHE A 170 7.63 -6.56 2.13
N ALA A 171 8.90 -6.68 2.54
CA ALA A 171 9.61 -5.68 3.34
C ALA A 171 11.01 -5.37 2.78
N GLY A 172 11.38 -5.99 1.65
CA GLY A 172 12.69 -5.85 1.01
C GLY A 172 12.79 -4.58 0.18
N PHE A 173 13.04 -3.44 0.83
CA PHE A 173 13.25 -2.15 0.18
C PHE A 173 14.72 -1.81 0.02
N ALA A 174 15.06 -1.17 -1.09
CA ALA A 174 16.31 -0.43 -1.23
C ALA A 174 16.14 0.92 -0.51
N THR A 175 16.65 1.04 0.71
CA THR A 175 16.40 2.16 1.62
C THR A 175 16.67 3.53 1.00
N SER A 176 17.74 3.66 0.20
CA SER A 176 18.09 4.93 -0.46
C SER A 176 17.04 5.35 -1.50
N ALA A 177 16.55 4.41 -2.30
CA ALA A 177 15.53 4.67 -3.31
C ALA A 177 14.19 5.05 -2.67
N VAL A 178 13.75 4.32 -1.64
CA VAL A 178 12.52 4.63 -0.91
C VAL A 178 12.59 5.98 -0.22
N ARG A 179 13.73 6.34 0.38
CA ARG A 179 13.93 7.66 0.99
C ARG A 179 13.72 8.78 -0.02
N HIS A 180 14.28 8.62 -1.21
CA HIS A 180 14.13 9.61 -2.28
C HIS A 180 12.68 9.69 -2.78
N LEU A 181 12.03 8.54 -3.00
CA LEU A 181 10.68 8.49 -3.56
C LEU A 181 9.60 8.99 -2.60
N LEU A 182 9.72 8.68 -1.31
CA LEU A 182 8.71 8.98 -0.29
C LEU A 182 9.09 10.15 0.62
N ASP A 183 10.16 10.87 0.28
CA ASP A 183 10.65 11.99 1.09
C ASP A 183 10.88 11.59 2.55
N SER A 184 11.59 10.47 2.73
CA SER A 184 11.80 9.80 4.01
C SER A 184 13.21 10.06 4.55
N ASP A 185 13.30 10.43 5.83
CA ASP A 185 14.56 10.51 6.56
C ASP A 185 15.00 9.14 7.12
N GLY A 186 14.12 8.14 7.06
CA GLY A 186 14.34 6.80 7.57
C GLY A 186 14.12 6.65 9.08
N VAL A 187 13.67 7.70 9.78
CA VAL A 187 13.34 7.70 11.21
C VAL A 187 11.93 8.22 11.43
N SER A 188 11.68 9.51 11.17
CA SER A 188 10.33 10.09 11.34
C SER A 188 9.33 9.60 10.27
N ARG A 189 9.85 9.05 9.17
CA ARG A 189 9.08 8.35 8.14
C ARG A 189 9.86 7.10 7.71
N HIS A 190 9.84 6.07 8.57
CA HIS A 190 10.51 4.81 8.31
C HIS A 190 9.59 3.86 7.56
N GLN A 191 10.08 3.32 6.44
CA GLN A 191 9.33 2.35 5.64
C GLN A 191 9.31 0.98 6.32
N MET A 192 8.10 0.46 6.57
CA MET A 192 7.89 -0.81 7.29
C MET A 192 7.66 -1.99 6.35
N PHE A 193 6.50 -2.03 5.73
CA PHE A 193 6.05 -3.12 4.85
C PHE A 193 5.34 -2.56 3.63
N ALA A 194 5.22 -3.38 2.59
CA ALA A 194 4.38 -3.08 1.43
C ALA A 194 3.65 -4.31 0.89
N VAL A 195 2.69 -4.04 0.02
CA VAL A 195 2.00 -5.04 -0.78
C VAL A 195 1.90 -4.56 -2.22
N THR A 196 2.22 -5.44 -3.16
CA THR A 196 1.88 -5.22 -4.57
C THR A 196 0.42 -5.59 -4.80
N ILE A 197 -0.26 -4.86 -5.68
CA ILE A 197 -1.65 -5.14 -6.08
C ILE A 197 -1.74 -5.01 -7.60
N ALA A 198 -2.35 -6.00 -8.24
CA ALA A 198 -2.53 -6.01 -9.68
C ALA A 198 -3.75 -6.85 -10.08
N SER A 199 -4.21 -6.69 -11.32
CA SER A 199 -5.10 -7.65 -11.96
C SER A 199 -4.40 -9.02 -12.08
N PRO A 200 -5.13 -10.14 -12.01
CA PRO A 200 -4.57 -11.45 -12.30
C PRO A 200 -4.11 -11.52 -13.76
N GLN A 201 -3.11 -12.35 -14.02
CA GLN A 201 -2.72 -12.65 -15.39
C GLN A 201 -3.86 -13.45 -16.03
N THR A 202 -4.39 -12.95 -17.13
CA THR A 202 -5.33 -13.74 -17.96
C THR A 202 -4.53 -14.83 -18.68
N GLU A 203 -4.88 -16.10 -18.46
CA GLU A 203 -4.34 -17.17 -19.28
C GLU A 203 -4.66 -16.88 -20.76
N PRO A 204 -3.68 -17.05 -21.66
CA PRO A 204 -3.99 -16.96 -23.08
C PRO A 204 -5.04 -18.01 -23.44
N PRO A 205 -6.09 -17.66 -24.22
CA PRO A 205 -7.09 -18.63 -24.65
C PRO A 205 -6.39 -19.71 -25.47
N GLY A 206 -6.24 -20.94 -24.91
CA GLY A 206 -5.75 -22.09 -25.68
C GLY A 206 -4.84 -23.11 -25.00
N GLN A 207 -4.59 -23.05 -23.69
CA GLN A 207 -3.93 -24.16 -22.98
C GLN A 207 -4.90 -24.78 -21.95
N ALA A 208 -6.00 -25.35 -22.46
CA ALA A 208 -6.73 -26.35 -21.70
C ALA A 208 -5.80 -27.58 -21.60
N ALA A 209 -5.53 -28.01 -20.37
CA ALA A 209 -4.71 -29.17 -20.07
C ALA A 209 -5.19 -30.38 -20.89
N GLY A 210 -4.26 -30.94 -21.67
CA GLY A 210 -4.37 -32.26 -22.28
C GLY A 210 -3.99 -33.33 -21.25
#